data_564693d5ddf96c0f4c995ade9d1e49c4
#
_entry.id   564693d5ddf96c0f4c995ade9d1e49c4
#
_cell.length_a   1.000
_cell.length_b   1.000
_cell.length_c   1.000
_cell.angle_alpha   90.00
_cell.angle_beta   90.00
_cell.angle_gamma   90.00
#
_symmetry.space_group_name_H-M   'P 1'
#
loop_
_entity.id
_entity.type
_entity.pdbx_description
1 polymer ?
#
loop_
_entity_poly.entity_id
_entity_poly.type
_entity_poly.pdbx_seq_one_letter_code
_entity_poly.pdbx_strand_id
1 'polypeptide(L)'
;PVDTVGNLDTLGAADPAGEFDVDPWALLDRYIELLERNVAHRDLTAIYTATAVSVLDAEHPAHRWMANHLNSAVERFESSFEAGKTAGIVDPQMPSRLVARSLVALIDGLQLQWLCSTTPGTAASEALSTDLVAEIRLYADCLRSQWEVQETPETPQRPKAA
;
A
#
# COMPACT_ATOMS: atom_id res chain seq x y z
N PRO A 1 -10.44 -29.62 -8.78
CA PRO A 1 -10.96 -28.31 -8.48
C PRO A 1 -9.84 -27.55 -7.79
N VAL A 2 -9.29 -26.59 -8.52
CA VAL A 2 -8.24 -25.70 -8.01
C VAL A 2 -8.94 -24.76 -7.04
N ASP A 3 -8.45 -24.70 -5.82
CA ASP A 3 -8.95 -23.83 -4.75
C ASP A 3 -8.65 -22.37 -5.14
N THR A 4 -9.50 -21.79 -5.97
CA THR A 4 -9.34 -20.43 -6.53
C THR A 4 -9.54 -19.37 -5.43
N VAL A 5 -10.18 -19.73 -4.30
CA VAL A 5 -10.44 -18.82 -3.18
C VAL A 5 -9.19 -18.60 -2.32
N GLY A 6 -8.35 -19.63 -2.14
CA GLY A 6 -7.09 -19.49 -1.38
C GLY A 6 -6.04 -18.58 -2.02
N ASN A 7 -6.20 -18.29 -3.32
CA ASN A 7 -5.24 -17.44 -4.05
C ASN A 7 -5.59 -15.94 -4.01
N LEU A 8 -6.83 -15.59 -3.65
CA LEU A 8 -7.26 -14.20 -3.47
C LEU A 8 -6.70 -13.59 -2.17
N ASP A 9 -6.54 -14.39 -1.13
CA ASP A 9 -5.91 -13.96 0.12
C ASP A 9 -4.41 -13.66 -0.05
N THR A 10 -3.76 -14.27 -1.06
CA THR A 10 -2.36 -13.97 -1.40
C THR A 10 -2.20 -12.73 -2.27
N LEU A 11 -3.27 -12.26 -2.94
CA LEU A 11 -3.27 -11.01 -3.73
C LEU A 11 -3.46 -9.76 -2.88
N GLY A 12 -3.98 -9.92 -1.67
CA GLY A 12 -4.34 -8.79 -0.83
C GLY A 12 -3.71 -8.73 0.53
N ALA A 13 -2.77 -9.52 0.93
CA ALA A 13 -2.03 -9.44 2.18
C ALA A 13 -1.70 -10.80 2.78
N ALA A 14 -1.07 -11.66 2.07
CA ALA A 14 -0.38 -12.74 2.74
C ALA A 14 1.04 -12.28 3.03
N ASP A 15 1.19 -11.49 4.06
CA ASP A 15 2.38 -11.67 4.87
C ASP A 15 2.04 -12.80 5.86
N PRO A 16 2.73 -13.97 5.81
CA PRO A 16 2.59 -14.97 6.86
C PRO A 16 2.99 -14.30 8.15
N ALA A 17 2.11 -14.28 9.14
CA ALA A 17 2.24 -13.89 10.53
C ALA A 17 3.70 -13.62 10.96
N GLY A 18 4.25 -12.52 10.56
CA GLY A 18 5.54 -12.01 10.98
C GLY A 18 5.27 -10.80 11.84
N GLU A 19 5.94 -10.74 12.96
CA GLU A 19 6.08 -9.63 13.88
C GLU A 19 5.71 -8.29 13.24
N PHE A 20 4.83 -7.53 13.89
CA PHE A 20 4.48 -6.18 13.44
C PHE A 20 5.77 -5.41 13.19
N ASP A 21 6.07 -5.12 11.94
CA ASP A 21 7.27 -4.37 11.61
C ASP A 21 7.19 -3.01 12.28
N VAL A 22 8.11 -2.77 13.17
CA VAL A 22 8.25 -1.49 13.87
C VAL A 22 8.60 -0.38 12.86
N ASP A 23 9.18 -0.76 11.71
CA ASP A 23 9.51 0.16 10.63
C ASP A 23 8.41 0.18 9.55
N PRO A 24 7.56 1.22 9.53
CA PRO A 24 6.49 1.35 8.55
C PRO A 24 7.00 1.56 7.12
N TRP A 25 8.21 2.06 6.98
CA TRP A 25 8.82 2.28 5.67
C TRP A 25 9.26 0.96 5.04
N ALA A 26 9.81 0.05 5.85
CA ALA A 26 10.11 -1.31 5.42
C ALA A 26 8.84 -2.09 5.04
N LEU A 27 7.74 -1.91 5.77
CA LEU A 27 6.43 -2.48 5.41
C LEU A 27 5.98 -1.97 4.04
N LEU A 28 6.10 -0.66 3.80
CA LEU A 28 5.70 -0.03 2.55
C LEU A 28 6.55 -0.53 1.37
N ASP A 29 7.86 -0.67 1.55
CA ASP A 29 8.77 -1.21 0.54
C ASP A 29 8.39 -2.65 0.17
N ARG A 30 8.12 -3.52 1.15
CA ARG A 30 7.64 -4.89 0.89
C ARG A 30 6.31 -4.93 0.18
N TYR A 31 5.41 -3.98 0.48
CA TYR A 31 4.16 -3.89 -0.24
C TYR A 31 4.36 -3.49 -1.70
N ILE A 32 5.29 -2.58 -1.98
CA ILE A 32 5.69 -2.20 -3.35
C ILE A 32 6.28 -3.41 -4.09
N GLU A 33 7.15 -4.20 -3.46
CA GLU A 33 7.67 -5.44 -4.05
C GLU A 33 6.56 -6.46 -4.35
N LEU A 34 5.53 -6.54 -3.51
CA LEU A 34 4.36 -7.37 -3.79
C LEU A 34 3.61 -6.88 -5.03
N LEU A 35 3.43 -5.57 -5.18
CA LEU A 35 2.80 -4.97 -6.35
C LEU A 35 3.61 -5.20 -7.64
N GLU A 36 4.93 -5.15 -7.57
CA GLU A 36 5.80 -5.52 -8.70
C GLU A 36 5.54 -6.95 -9.19
N ARG A 37 5.40 -7.88 -8.25
CA ARG A 37 5.04 -9.27 -8.58
C ARG A 37 3.63 -9.37 -9.18
N ASN A 38 2.68 -8.59 -8.66
CA ASN A 38 1.29 -8.59 -9.13
C ASN A 38 1.15 -8.00 -10.54
N VAL A 39 1.98 -7.05 -10.94
CA VAL A 39 2.03 -6.53 -12.32
C VAL A 39 2.32 -7.65 -13.33
N ALA A 40 3.13 -8.64 -12.97
CA ALA A 40 3.39 -9.82 -13.79
C ALA A 40 2.17 -10.76 -13.91
N HIS A 41 1.16 -10.61 -13.05
CA HIS A 41 -0.03 -11.44 -12.97
C HIS A 41 -1.32 -10.60 -13.18
N ARG A 42 -1.36 -9.87 -14.29
CA ARG A 42 -2.43 -8.92 -14.63
C ARG A 42 -3.84 -9.51 -14.46
N ASP A 43 -4.04 -10.76 -14.86
CA ASP A 43 -5.37 -11.39 -14.82
C ASP A 43 -5.87 -11.53 -13.36
N LEU A 44 -4.99 -11.81 -12.42
CA LEU A 44 -5.34 -11.89 -11.00
C LEU A 44 -5.70 -10.50 -10.44
N THR A 45 -4.95 -9.48 -10.79
CA THR A 45 -5.27 -8.09 -10.42
C THR A 45 -6.62 -7.65 -11.02
N ALA A 46 -6.91 -8.05 -12.26
CA ALA A 46 -8.19 -7.76 -12.90
C ALA A 46 -9.37 -8.44 -12.19
N ILE A 47 -9.21 -9.70 -11.76
CA ILE A 47 -10.23 -10.41 -10.98
C ILE A 47 -10.49 -9.71 -9.65
N TYR A 48 -9.43 -9.35 -8.92
CA TYR A 48 -9.55 -8.61 -7.66
C TYR A 48 -10.30 -7.30 -7.86
N THR A 49 -9.86 -6.46 -8.80
CA THR A 49 -10.48 -5.15 -9.07
C THR A 49 -11.95 -5.28 -9.51
N ALA A 50 -12.25 -6.23 -10.40
CA ALA A 50 -13.63 -6.49 -10.81
C ALA A 50 -14.50 -6.96 -9.64
N THR A 51 -13.96 -7.80 -8.75
CA THR A 51 -14.65 -8.24 -7.54
C THR A 51 -14.91 -7.04 -6.62
N ALA A 52 -13.91 -6.20 -6.36
CA ALA A 52 -14.04 -5.02 -5.51
C ALA A 52 -15.18 -4.09 -5.97
N VAL A 53 -15.35 -3.90 -7.29
CA VAL A 53 -16.43 -3.08 -7.84
C VAL A 53 -17.78 -3.82 -7.77
N SER A 54 -17.82 -5.13 -7.99
CA SER A 54 -19.08 -5.90 -8.02
C SER A 54 -19.74 -6.03 -6.65
N VAL A 55 -18.97 -5.94 -5.56
CA VAL A 55 -19.44 -6.15 -4.17
C VAL A 55 -19.97 -4.90 -3.49
N LEU A 56 -20.22 -3.82 -4.23
CA LEU A 56 -20.79 -2.58 -3.67
C LEU A 56 -22.21 -2.76 -3.14
N ASP A 57 -22.96 -3.73 -3.70
CA ASP A 57 -24.26 -4.12 -3.17
C ASP A 57 -24.07 -4.88 -1.84
N ALA A 58 -24.71 -4.39 -0.77
CA ALA A 58 -24.63 -4.97 0.55
C ALA A 58 -25.17 -6.42 0.63
N GLU A 59 -26.08 -6.80 -0.28
CA GLU A 59 -26.62 -8.15 -0.41
C GLU A 59 -25.70 -9.11 -1.17
N HIS A 60 -24.61 -8.60 -1.78
CA HIS A 60 -23.66 -9.44 -2.48
C HIS A 60 -22.91 -10.36 -1.51
N PRO A 61 -22.83 -11.68 -1.78
CA PRO A 61 -22.21 -12.64 -0.85
C PRO A 61 -20.79 -12.30 -0.41
N ALA A 62 -20.00 -11.66 -1.29
CA ALA A 62 -18.63 -11.27 -1.00
C ALA A 62 -18.50 -9.84 -0.41
N HIS A 63 -19.59 -9.09 -0.23
CA HIS A 63 -19.53 -7.72 0.29
C HIS A 63 -18.78 -7.63 1.63
N ARG A 64 -19.18 -8.49 2.58
CA ARG A 64 -18.58 -8.53 3.91
C ARG A 64 -17.10 -8.90 3.87
N TRP A 65 -16.73 -9.84 3.02
CA TRP A 65 -15.34 -10.24 2.84
C TRP A 65 -14.50 -9.06 2.33
N MET A 66 -14.94 -8.36 1.28
CA MET A 66 -14.23 -7.22 0.72
C MET A 66 -14.10 -6.07 1.73
N ALA A 67 -15.19 -5.76 2.46
CA ALA A 67 -15.14 -4.72 3.50
C ALA A 67 -14.11 -5.05 4.60
N ASN A 68 -14.05 -6.31 5.04
CA ASN A 68 -13.05 -6.76 6.01
C ASN A 68 -11.64 -6.70 5.43
N HIS A 69 -11.46 -7.13 4.17
CA HIS A 69 -10.18 -7.11 3.48
C HIS A 69 -9.60 -5.68 3.39
N LEU A 70 -10.40 -4.72 2.92
CA LEU A 70 -9.99 -3.30 2.85
C LEU A 70 -9.71 -2.72 4.23
N ASN A 71 -10.55 -3.03 5.23
CA ASN A 71 -10.31 -2.57 6.59
C ASN A 71 -9.01 -3.14 7.17
N SER A 72 -8.72 -4.43 6.95
CA SER A 72 -7.49 -5.07 7.42
C SER A 72 -6.24 -4.45 6.77
N ALA A 73 -6.31 -4.10 5.49
CA ALA A 73 -5.20 -3.39 4.82
C ALA A 73 -4.95 -2.02 5.46
N VAL A 74 -6.00 -1.25 5.72
CA VAL A 74 -5.90 0.05 6.40
C VAL A 74 -5.34 -0.10 7.82
N GLU A 75 -5.88 -1.04 8.61
CA GLU A 75 -5.44 -1.29 9.99
C GLU A 75 -3.97 -1.70 10.08
N ARG A 76 -3.49 -2.49 9.11
CA ARG A 76 -2.08 -2.90 9.06
C ARG A 76 -1.14 -1.69 8.93
N PHE A 77 -1.40 -0.79 7.96
CA PHE A 77 -0.60 0.42 7.77
C PHE A 77 -0.74 1.37 8.96
N GLU A 78 -1.96 1.59 9.47
CA GLU A 78 -2.22 2.42 10.65
C GLU A 78 -1.41 1.93 11.86
N SER A 79 -1.48 0.62 12.16
CA SER A 79 -0.76 0.02 13.28
C SER A 79 0.75 0.14 13.14
N SER A 80 1.28 -0.04 11.93
CA SER A 80 2.70 0.12 11.65
C SER A 80 3.15 1.58 11.82
N PHE A 81 2.37 2.55 11.35
CA PHE A 81 2.65 3.97 11.56
C PHE A 81 2.63 4.35 13.06
N GLU A 82 1.66 3.84 13.83
CA GLU A 82 1.61 4.09 15.28
C GLU A 82 2.79 3.45 16.01
N ALA A 83 3.22 2.24 15.60
CA ALA A 83 4.44 1.63 16.11
C ALA A 83 5.68 2.46 15.76
N GLY A 84 5.77 2.96 14.52
CA GLY A 84 6.84 3.86 14.07
C GLY A 84 6.90 5.18 14.86
N LYS A 85 5.76 5.76 15.22
CA LYS A 85 5.71 6.93 16.11
C LYS A 85 6.27 6.61 17.50
N THR A 86 5.89 5.46 18.04
CA THR A 86 6.38 5.00 19.35
C THR A 86 7.88 4.76 19.32
N ALA A 87 8.42 4.28 18.20
CA ALA A 87 9.85 4.07 17.99
C ALA A 87 10.62 5.35 17.63
N GLY A 88 9.95 6.48 17.40
CA GLY A 88 10.57 7.74 16.98
C GLY A 88 11.00 7.77 15.52
N ILE A 89 10.50 6.86 14.70
CA ILE A 89 10.77 6.78 13.25
C ILE A 89 9.81 7.67 12.46
N VAL A 90 8.59 7.83 12.95
CA VAL A 90 7.52 8.61 12.32
C VAL A 90 7.17 9.82 13.17
N ASP A 91 6.93 10.97 12.51
CA ASP A 91 6.46 12.18 13.17
C ASP A 91 5.16 11.89 13.97
N PRO A 92 5.11 12.19 15.27
CA PRO A 92 3.91 11.97 16.09
C PRO A 92 2.67 12.77 15.61
N GLN A 93 2.85 13.80 14.79
CA GLN A 93 1.76 14.59 14.21
C GLN A 93 1.09 13.92 12.99
N MET A 94 1.67 12.87 12.44
CA MET A 94 1.09 12.16 11.30
C MET A 94 -0.30 11.62 11.63
N PRO A 95 -1.33 11.93 10.81
CA PRO A 95 -2.66 11.35 10.99
C PRO A 95 -2.71 9.92 10.43
N SER A 96 -2.18 8.94 11.16
CA SER A 96 -1.89 7.58 10.69
C SER A 96 -3.05 6.91 9.96
N ARG A 97 -4.27 6.96 10.54
CA ARG A 97 -5.44 6.34 9.90
C ARG A 97 -5.80 7.01 8.57
N LEU A 98 -5.71 8.34 8.48
CA LEU A 98 -6.03 9.05 7.23
C LEU A 98 -4.99 8.74 6.16
N VAL A 99 -3.71 8.72 6.53
CA VAL A 99 -2.60 8.36 5.61
C VAL A 99 -2.75 6.92 5.15
N ALA A 100 -3.01 5.97 6.05
CA ALA A 100 -3.22 4.57 5.72
C ALA A 100 -4.39 4.38 4.73
N ARG A 101 -5.53 5.02 4.99
CA ARG A 101 -6.69 4.97 4.07
C ARG A 101 -6.38 5.57 2.70
N SER A 102 -5.69 6.71 2.68
CA SER A 102 -5.32 7.37 1.43
C SER A 102 -4.35 6.52 0.62
N LEU A 103 -3.41 5.85 1.29
CA LEU A 103 -2.46 4.94 0.65
C LEU A 103 -3.18 3.76 0.00
N VAL A 104 -4.07 3.06 0.73
CA VAL A 104 -4.85 1.94 0.18
C VAL A 104 -5.71 2.41 -0.99
N ALA A 105 -6.42 3.53 -0.85
CA ALA A 105 -7.27 4.07 -1.92
C ALA A 105 -6.47 4.48 -3.16
N LEU A 106 -5.26 5.03 -2.99
CA LEU A 106 -4.37 5.36 -4.10
C LEU A 106 -3.94 4.10 -4.86
N ILE A 107 -3.52 3.06 -4.14
CA ILE A 107 -3.10 1.78 -4.73
C ILE A 107 -4.23 1.17 -5.55
N ASP A 108 -5.43 1.05 -4.97
CA ASP A 108 -6.60 0.50 -5.67
C ASP A 108 -6.98 1.34 -6.90
N GLY A 109 -6.93 2.66 -6.78
CA GLY A 109 -7.21 3.58 -7.88
C GLY A 109 -6.19 3.48 -9.02
N LEU A 110 -4.90 3.39 -8.70
CA LEU A 110 -3.83 3.22 -9.69
C LEU A 110 -3.89 1.85 -10.38
N GLN A 111 -4.22 0.78 -9.64
CA GLN A 111 -4.44 -0.55 -10.24
C GLN A 111 -5.59 -0.52 -11.25
N LEU A 112 -6.70 0.14 -10.93
CA LEU A 112 -7.82 0.29 -11.85
C LEU A 112 -7.40 1.06 -13.12
N GLN A 113 -6.70 2.18 -12.98
CA GLN A 113 -6.21 2.97 -14.11
C GLN A 113 -5.23 2.17 -14.97
N TRP A 114 -4.28 1.46 -14.34
CA TRP A 114 -3.35 0.59 -15.02
C TRP A 114 -4.06 -0.52 -15.82
N LEU A 115 -5.08 -1.15 -15.25
CA LEU A 115 -5.87 -2.16 -15.96
C LEU A 115 -6.58 -1.57 -17.18
N CYS A 116 -7.07 -0.34 -17.09
CA CYS A 116 -7.70 0.37 -18.21
C CYS A 116 -6.68 0.80 -19.29
N SER A 117 -5.45 1.16 -18.90
CA SER A 117 -4.41 1.61 -19.82
C SER A 117 -3.83 0.50 -20.70
N THR A 118 -3.88 -0.74 -20.23
CA THR A 118 -3.26 -1.88 -20.93
C THR A 118 -4.11 -2.48 -22.04
N THR A 119 -5.28 -1.89 -22.35
CA THR A 119 -6.12 -2.31 -23.46
C THR A 119 -5.65 -1.59 -24.74
N PRO A 120 -5.05 -2.28 -25.75
CA PRO A 120 -4.55 -1.63 -26.95
C PRO A 120 -5.67 -0.98 -27.77
N GLY A 121 -5.41 0.18 -28.34
CA GLY A 121 -6.16 0.68 -29.49
C GLY A 121 -7.12 1.84 -29.25
N THR A 122 -7.08 2.52 -28.10
CA THR A 122 -7.80 3.78 -27.94
C THR A 122 -6.88 4.89 -27.41
N ALA A 123 -7.05 6.13 -27.91
CA ALA A 123 -6.32 7.29 -27.41
C ALA A 123 -6.52 7.49 -25.89
N ALA A 124 -7.65 7.07 -25.34
CA ALA A 124 -7.94 7.14 -23.92
C ALA A 124 -7.09 6.14 -23.12
N SER A 125 -6.87 4.92 -23.60
CA SER A 125 -6.00 3.94 -22.92
C SER A 125 -4.53 4.34 -23.00
N GLU A 126 -4.10 4.96 -24.09
CA GLU A 126 -2.75 5.51 -24.21
C GLU A 126 -2.52 6.69 -23.24
N ALA A 127 -3.53 7.56 -23.08
CA ALA A 127 -3.48 8.68 -22.13
C ALA A 127 -3.46 8.24 -20.66
N LEU A 128 -3.99 7.05 -20.35
CA LEU A 128 -3.94 6.43 -19.02
C LEU A 128 -2.71 5.53 -18.83
N SER A 129 -1.81 5.46 -19.82
CA SER A 129 -0.59 4.65 -19.69
C SER A 129 0.20 5.09 -18.47
N THR A 130 0.39 4.16 -17.54
CA THR A 130 1.04 4.42 -16.26
C THR A 130 2.03 3.31 -15.92
N ASP A 131 3.12 3.70 -15.27
CA ASP A 131 3.97 2.77 -14.52
C ASP A 131 3.45 2.73 -13.07
N LEU A 132 2.56 1.77 -12.81
CA LEU A 132 1.93 1.58 -11.51
C LEU A 132 2.92 1.57 -10.35
N VAL A 133 4.04 0.89 -10.51
CA VAL A 133 5.05 0.74 -9.45
C VAL A 133 5.79 2.06 -9.23
N ALA A 134 6.18 2.75 -10.30
CA ALA A 134 6.87 4.04 -10.20
C ALA A 134 5.99 5.09 -9.53
N GLU A 135 4.68 5.13 -9.82
CA GLU A 135 3.76 6.08 -9.20
C GLU A 135 3.56 5.82 -7.71
N ILE A 136 3.45 4.54 -7.32
CA ILE A 136 3.33 4.17 -5.91
C ILE A 136 4.63 4.47 -5.16
N ARG A 137 5.81 4.22 -5.76
CA ARG A 137 7.11 4.61 -5.19
C ARG A 137 7.21 6.11 -4.98
N LEU A 138 6.81 6.90 -5.97
CA LEU A 138 6.79 8.36 -5.85
C LEU A 138 5.95 8.82 -4.65
N TYR A 139 4.76 8.23 -4.46
CA TYR A 139 3.91 8.56 -3.31
C TYR A 139 4.53 8.12 -1.98
N ALA A 140 5.15 6.93 -1.93
CA ALA A 140 5.86 6.43 -0.76
C ALA A 140 7.03 7.36 -0.37
N ASP A 141 7.80 7.85 -1.35
CA ASP A 141 8.88 8.80 -1.12
C ASP A 141 8.37 10.14 -0.61
N CYS A 142 7.22 10.62 -1.12
CA CYS A 142 6.55 11.81 -0.59
C CYS A 142 6.13 11.63 0.87
N LEU A 143 5.53 10.49 1.23
CA LEU A 143 5.14 10.19 2.61
C LEU A 143 6.36 10.14 3.53
N ARG A 144 7.43 9.46 3.11
CA ARG A 144 8.70 9.41 3.83
C ARG A 144 9.27 10.80 4.06
N SER A 145 9.40 11.57 3.00
CA SER A 145 9.93 12.93 3.07
C SER A 145 9.15 13.85 4.03
N GLN A 146 7.85 13.61 4.16
CA GLN A 146 6.98 14.43 5.00
C GLN A 146 6.94 13.96 6.45
N TRP A 147 7.04 12.64 6.70
CA TRP A 147 6.68 12.07 8.00
C TRP A 147 7.79 11.25 8.66
N GLU A 148 8.89 10.96 7.97
CA GLU A 148 10.03 10.30 8.58
C GLU A 148 10.80 11.27 9.46
N VAL A 149 11.09 10.85 10.69
CA VAL A 149 11.91 11.64 11.59
C VAL A 149 13.35 11.60 11.10
N GLN A 150 13.87 12.76 10.68
CA GLN A 150 15.27 12.89 10.30
C GLN A 150 16.14 12.86 11.56
N GLU A 151 17.12 11.97 11.62
CA GLU A 151 18.15 12.04 12.64
C GLU A 151 18.87 13.38 12.54
N THR A 152 18.71 14.23 13.55
CA THR A 152 19.48 15.47 13.62
C THR A 152 20.96 15.08 13.79
N PRO A 153 21.88 15.45 12.87
CA PRO A 153 23.28 15.13 13.03
C PRO A 153 23.77 15.70 14.36
N GLU A 154 24.28 14.82 15.24
CA GLU A 154 24.91 15.25 16.50
C GLU A 154 25.94 16.33 16.22
N THR A 155 25.69 17.54 16.74
CA THR A 155 26.68 18.63 16.67
C THR A 155 27.93 18.13 17.40
N PRO A 156 29.10 18.06 16.74
CA PRO A 156 30.33 17.60 17.38
C PRO A 156 30.60 18.44 18.63
N GLN A 157 30.61 17.80 19.78
CA GLN A 157 30.96 18.46 21.03
C GLN A 157 32.37 19.07 20.91
N ARG A 158 32.40 20.40 21.00
CA ARG A 158 33.63 21.16 21.01
C ARG A 158 34.48 20.67 22.20
N PRO A 159 35.75 20.22 22.00
CA PRO A 159 36.57 19.79 23.09
C PRO A 159 36.71 20.91 24.11
N LYS A 160 36.43 20.62 25.40
CA LYS A 160 36.68 21.54 26.51
C LYS A 160 38.16 21.86 26.50
N ALA A 161 38.50 23.14 26.25
CA ALA A 161 39.87 23.62 26.44
C ALA A 161 40.28 23.44 27.90
N ALA A 162 41.40 22.81 28.11
CA ALA A 162 42.05 22.63 29.43
C ALA A 162 42.74 23.93 29.85
#